data_ef4ede73d8fb24c7263c9b15dfcbbcf7
#
_entry.id   ef4ede73d8fb24c7263c9b15dfcbbcf7
#
_cell.length_a   1.000
_cell.length_b   1.000
_cell.length_c   1.000
_cell.angle_alpha   90.00
_cell.angle_beta   90.00
_cell.angle_gamma   90.00
#
_symmetry.space_group_name_H-M   'P 1'
#
loop_
_entity.id
_entity.type
_entity.pdbx_description
1 polymer ?
#
loop_
_entity_poly.entity_id
_entity_poly.type
_entity_poly.pdbx_seq_one_letter_code
_entity_poly.pdbx_strand_id
1 'polypeptide(L)'
;MHCEITHIFFTEKMKSIKEIYRIGNGPSSSHTMGPKRAAQLFLDKHHDADKFVATLYGSLAATGKGHLTDAAILDVLSPAATTTIEWQPNVFLPFHPNAVKFESYNRAGDVTDSWTVYSIGGGTLSDGTKIIGLDERRNRNIYDKNKITDILQWCKETGKTYWEYVEECEDSDIWDYLSHVWQVMSAAVKRGLESEGVLPGPLALTRKASTYYIKAKGYKDSLQSRGLVFAYALAVSEENASGGEIVTAPTCGSSGVIPAVLYHLHKSHEFTEKRILRSLATAGLFGNTVKANASISGAEVGCQGEIGVACAMAATAACQLFGGSPAQIEYAAEMGLEHHLGMTCDPVCGLVQIPCIERNAYAAARALDANLYSNFTDGVHRVSFDRVVEVMKETGHDIPSLYKETGEGGLAKGHKLII
;
A
#
# COMPACT_ATOMS: atom_id res chain seq x y z
N MET A 1 10.03 -34.12 29.90
CA MET A 1 11.08 -33.14 29.54
C MET A 1 10.51 -32.32 28.39
N HIS A 2 9.74 -31.25 28.70
CA HIS A 2 9.19 -30.33 27.72
C HIS A 2 10.29 -29.31 27.38
N CYS A 3 10.75 -29.32 26.13
CA CYS A 3 11.66 -28.31 25.62
C CYS A 3 10.82 -27.06 25.29
N GLU A 4 10.85 -26.08 26.16
CA GLU A 4 10.31 -24.75 25.85
C GLU A 4 11.22 -24.10 24.81
N ILE A 5 10.76 -24.07 23.57
CA ILE A 5 11.37 -23.25 22.52
C ILE A 5 11.02 -21.80 22.85
N THR A 6 11.93 -21.12 23.52
CA THR A 6 11.86 -19.66 23.72
C THR A 6 11.99 -19.00 22.36
N HIS A 7 10.86 -18.65 21.74
CA HIS A 7 10.84 -17.74 20.61
C HIS A 7 11.35 -16.39 21.11
N ILE A 8 12.64 -16.14 20.87
CA ILE A 8 13.21 -14.79 20.99
C ILE A 8 12.54 -13.97 19.87
N PHE A 9 11.48 -13.25 20.20
CA PHE A 9 10.91 -12.23 19.34
C PHE A 9 11.95 -11.11 19.25
N PHE A 10 12.75 -11.11 18.21
CA PHE A 10 13.44 -9.91 17.79
C PHE A 10 12.35 -8.91 17.37
N THR A 11 12.07 -7.93 18.21
CA THR A 11 11.25 -6.77 17.82
C THR A 11 11.98 -6.09 16.68
N GLU A 12 11.50 -6.25 15.45
CA GLU A 12 12.07 -5.55 14.31
C GLU A 12 11.87 -4.06 14.52
N LYS A 13 12.98 -3.34 14.60
CA LYS A 13 12.96 -1.88 14.66
C LYS A 13 12.45 -1.33 13.35
N MET A 14 11.65 -0.27 13.40
CA MET A 14 11.03 0.31 12.21
C MET A 14 12.02 1.10 11.35
N LYS A 15 11.87 0.98 10.03
CA LYS A 15 12.56 1.77 9.00
C LYS A 15 11.88 3.12 8.80
N SER A 16 12.42 3.94 7.90
CA SER A 16 11.81 5.21 7.51
C SER A 16 10.38 5.06 6.99
N ILE A 17 9.51 6.03 7.31
CA ILE A 17 8.15 6.13 6.73
C ILE A 17 8.17 6.35 5.22
N LYS A 18 9.30 6.71 4.62
CA LYS A 18 9.50 6.74 3.16
C LYS A 18 9.21 5.38 2.52
N GLU A 19 9.32 4.28 3.30
CA GLU A 19 9.00 2.93 2.87
C GLU A 19 7.50 2.62 2.83
N ILE A 20 6.68 3.48 3.41
CA ILE A 20 5.21 3.45 3.32
C ILE A 20 4.73 4.26 2.12
N TYR A 21 5.37 5.41 1.88
CA TYR A 21 5.06 6.33 0.79
C TYR A 21 6.04 6.16 -0.36
N ARG A 22 5.77 5.24 -1.28
CA ARG A 22 6.59 5.08 -2.48
C ARG A 22 5.87 5.66 -3.68
N ILE A 23 6.57 6.50 -4.44
CA ILE A 23 6.09 7.06 -5.69
C ILE A 23 6.37 6.07 -6.82
N GLY A 24 5.39 5.84 -7.67
CA GLY A 24 5.55 4.97 -8.84
C GLY A 24 4.24 4.68 -9.56
N ASN A 25 4.32 3.82 -10.55
CA ASN A 25 3.17 3.49 -11.40
C ASN A 25 2.45 2.25 -10.86
N GLY A 26 1.09 2.33 -10.83
CA GLY A 26 0.25 1.19 -10.50
C GLY A 26 0.26 0.09 -11.57
N PRO A 27 -0.63 -0.89 -11.44
CA PRO A 27 -1.72 -0.98 -10.46
C PRO A 27 -1.36 -1.63 -9.12
N SER A 28 -0.21 -2.33 -8.99
CA SER A 28 0.13 -3.07 -7.78
C SER A 28 1.55 -2.79 -7.30
N SER A 29 1.72 -2.55 -6.00
CA SER A 29 3.06 -2.39 -5.42
C SER A 29 3.85 -3.70 -5.40
N SER A 30 3.20 -4.84 -5.13
CA SER A 30 3.84 -6.14 -5.09
C SER A 30 3.96 -6.81 -6.46
N HIS A 31 2.98 -6.62 -7.35
CA HIS A 31 2.92 -7.30 -8.64
C HIS A 31 3.44 -6.44 -9.83
N THR A 32 3.53 -5.12 -9.67
CA THR A 32 4.01 -4.20 -10.72
C THR A 32 5.30 -3.51 -10.32
N MET A 33 5.26 -2.67 -9.25
CA MET A 33 6.43 -1.88 -8.83
C MET A 33 7.60 -2.74 -8.38
N GLY A 34 7.33 -3.79 -7.58
CA GLY A 34 8.36 -4.72 -7.11
C GLY A 34 9.06 -5.44 -8.27
N PRO A 35 8.35 -6.18 -9.13
CA PRO A 35 8.94 -6.83 -10.31
C PRO A 35 9.63 -5.87 -11.28
N LYS A 36 9.08 -4.67 -11.55
CA LYS A 36 9.75 -3.63 -12.36
C LYS A 36 11.12 -3.25 -11.79
N ARG A 37 11.16 -3.00 -10.48
CA ARG A 37 12.40 -2.67 -9.78
C ARG A 37 13.38 -3.84 -9.77
N ALA A 38 12.89 -5.07 -9.59
CA ALA A 38 13.73 -6.27 -9.65
C ALA A 38 14.36 -6.45 -11.05
N ALA A 39 13.59 -6.25 -12.10
CA ALA A 39 14.07 -6.26 -13.47
C ALA A 39 15.16 -5.21 -13.70
N GLN A 40 14.99 -3.99 -13.17
CA GLN A 40 16.01 -2.94 -13.27
C GLN A 40 17.30 -3.33 -12.56
N LEU A 41 17.22 -3.86 -11.34
CA LEU A 41 18.40 -4.32 -10.57
C LEU A 41 19.13 -5.49 -11.27
N PHE A 42 18.39 -6.32 -11.99
CA PHE A 42 18.98 -7.40 -12.77
C PHE A 42 19.65 -6.86 -14.05
N LEU A 43 18.98 -5.98 -14.78
CA LEU A 43 19.52 -5.32 -15.97
C LEU A 43 20.81 -4.55 -15.65
N ASP A 44 20.85 -3.81 -14.54
CA ASP A 44 22.01 -3.01 -14.12
C ASP A 44 23.31 -3.86 -13.97
N LYS A 45 23.16 -5.18 -13.82
CA LYS A 45 24.28 -6.13 -13.72
C LYS A 45 24.58 -6.88 -15.02
N HIS A 46 23.64 -6.89 -15.96
CA HIS A 46 23.67 -7.75 -17.15
C HIS A 46 23.34 -6.97 -18.43
N HIS A 47 23.95 -5.80 -18.62
CA HIS A 47 23.75 -4.96 -19.82
C HIS A 47 24.19 -5.62 -21.12
N ASP A 48 25.04 -6.64 -21.05
CA ASP A 48 25.64 -7.38 -22.16
C ASP A 48 24.94 -8.70 -22.50
N ALA A 49 23.80 -8.99 -21.85
CA ALA A 49 23.03 -10.20 -22.13
C ALA A 49 22.36 -10.13 -23.52
N ASP A 50 22.37 -11.24 -24.25
CA ASP A 50 21.70 -11.37 -25.56
C ASP A 50 20.21 -11.72 -25.41
N LYS A 51 19.83 -12.34 -24.28
CA LYS A 51 18.44 -12.71 -23.99
C LYS A 51 18.18 -12.73 -22.48
N PHE A 52 16.95 -12.38 -22.09
CA PHE A 52 16.43 -12.54 -20.74
C PHE A 52 15.23 -13.49 -20.69
N VAL A 53 15.12 -14.26 -19.61
CA VAL A 53 13.92 -15.02 -19.26
C VAL A 53 13.51 -14.64 -17.84
N ALA A 54 12.23 -14.29 -17.65
CA ALA A 54 11.66 -14.03 -16.34
C ALA A 54 10.55 -15.05 -16.06
N THR A 55 10.77 -15.95 -15.10
CA THR A 55 9.78 -16.94 -14.67
C THR A 55 9.03 -16.43 -13.46
N LEU A 56 7.73 -16.24 -13.58
CA LEU A 56 6.83 -15.81 -12.52
C LEU A 56 6.26 -17.02 -11.80
N TYR A 57 6.15 -16.95 -10.46
CA TYR A 57 5.67 -18.03 -9.62
C TYR A 57 4.48 -17.61 -8.75
N GLY A 58 3.64 -18.57 -8.35
CA GLY A 58 2.56 -18.40 -7.38
C GLY A 58 1.63 -17.24 -7.71
N SER A 59 1.42 -16.33 -6.77
CA SER A 59 0.50 -15.18 -6.96
C SER A 59 0.95 -14.22 -8.05
N LEU A 60 2.27 -13.99 -8.24
CA LEU A 60 2.76 -13.18 -9.36
C LEU A 60 2.38 -13.74 -10.72
N ALA A 61 2.33 -15.07 -10.86
CA ALA A 61 1.90 -15.70 -12.09
C ALA A 61 0.37 -15.77 -12.20
N ALA A 62 -0.33 -16.11 -11.11
CA ALA A 62 -1.78 -16.31 -11.11
C ALA A 62 -2.56 -15.02 -11.45
N THR A 63 -2.09 -13.86 -10.98
CA THR A 63 -2.78 -12.57 -11.17
C THR A 63 -1.94 -11.57 -12.00
N GLY A 64 -0.75 -11.97 -12.43
CA GLY A 64 0.25 -11.08 -13.00
C GLY A 64 -0.19 -10.35 -14.26
N LYS A 65 -0.98 -10.97 -15.14
CA LYS A 65 -1.54 -10.31 -16.32
C LYS A 65 -2.48 -9.16 -15.95
N GLY A 66 -3.33 -9.39 -14.94
CA GLY A 66 -4.25 -8.36 -14.43
C GLY A 66 -3.51 -7.22 -13.71
N HIS A 67 -2.36 -7.52 -13.14
CA HIS A 67 -1.49 -6.55 -12.47
C HIS A 67 -0.41 -5.95 -13.38
N LEU A 68 -0.40 -6.25 -14.67
CA LEU A 68 0.59 -5.79 -15.64
C LEU A 68 2.04 -6.14 -15.24
N THR A 69 2.24 -7.29 -14.58
CA THR A 69 3.56 -7.74 -14.10
C THR A 69 4.52 -7.98 -15.27
N ASP A 70 4.03 -8.66 -16.30
CA ASP A 70 4.78 -8.90 -17.55
C ASP A 70 5.12 -7.60 -18.25
N ALA A 71 4.14 -6.71 -18.43
CA ALA A 71 4.37 -5.41 -19.05
C ALA A 71 5.43 -4.60 -18.29
N ALA A 72 5.39 -4.60 -16.96
CA ALA A 72 6.36 -3.89 -16.12
C ALA A 72 7.79 -4.45 -16.24
N ILE A 73 7.95 -5.77 -16.37
CA ILE A 73 9.26 -6.42 -16.58
C ILE A 73 9.75 -6.19 -18.01
N LEU A 74 8.87 -6.36 -19.00
CA LEU A 74 9.19 -6.17 -20.42
C LEU A 74 9.59 -4.71 -20.72
N ASP A 75 8.93 -3.72 -20.10
CA ASP A 75 9.27 -2.29 -20.22
C ASP A 75 10.74 -1.99 -19.85
N VAL A 76 11.28 -2.76 -18.90
CA VAL A 76 12.68 -2.62 -18.45
C VAL A 76 13.66 -3.44 -19.30
N LEU A 77 13.37 -4.72 -19.53
CA LEU A 77 14.34 -5.66 -20.10
C LEU A 77 14.33 -5.69 -21.63
N SER A 78 13.15 -5.54 -22.28
CA SER A 78 13.03 -5.68 -23.74
C SER A 78 13.76 -4.61 -24.55
N PRO A 79 13.97 -3.37 -24.06
CA PRO A 79 14.82 -2.42 -24.76
C PRO A 79 16.30 -2.83 -24.86
N ALA A 80 16.77 -3.67 -23.92
CA ALA A 80 18.16 -4.12 -23.86
C ALA A 80 18.38 -5.42 -24.65
N ALA A 81 17.50 -6.42 -24.50
CA ALA A 81 17.61 -7.71 -25.18
C ALA A 81 16.25 -8.42 -25.30
N THR A 82 16.19 -9.44 -26.17
CA THR A 82 14.99 -10.29 -26.31
C THR A 82 14.57 -10.86 -24.96
N THR A 83 13.35 -10.58 -24.52
CA THR A 83 12.85 -10.99 -23.19
C THR A 83 11.63 -11.89 -23.31
N THR A 84 11.62 -13.00 -22.57
CA THR A 84 10.50 -13.95 -22.50
C THR A 84 9.98 -14.02 -21.07
N ILE A 85 8.65 -14.05 -20.93
CA ILE A 85 7.97 -14.27 -19.63
C ILE A 85 7.43 -15.71 -19.57
N GLU A 86 7.78 -16.43 -18.52
CA GLU A 86 7.27 -17.77 -18.23
C GLU A 86 6.34 -17.72 -17.01
N TRP A 87 5.25 -18.50 -17.04
CA TRP A 87 4.19 -18.46 -16.05
C TRP A 87 4.06 -19.79 -15.32
N GLN A 88 4.25 -19.76 -13.97
CA GLN A 88 4.15 -20.92 -13.09
C GLN A 88 3.16 -20.67 -11.93
N PRO A 89 1.84 -20.50 -12.22
CA PRO A 89 0.86 -20.09 -11.20
C PRO A 89 0.64 -21.13 -10.09
N ASN A 90 0.92 -22.41 -10.36
CA ASN A 90 0.74 -23.51 -9.43
C ASN A 90 2.01 -23.87 -8.65
N VAL A 91 3.13 -23.19 -8.89
CA VAL A 91 4.40 -23.41 -8.20
C VAL A 91 4.62 -22.30 -7.19
N PHE A 92 4.60 -22.64 -5.91
CA PHE A 92 4.87 -21.73 -4.81
C PHE A 92 6.25 -21.97 -4.25
N LEU A 93 7.10 -20.95 -4.24
CA LEU A 93 8.41 -21.05 -3.61
C LEU A 93 8.28 -20.85 -2.09
N PRO A 94 9.13 -21.51 -1.28
CA PRO A 94 8.90 -21.63 0.17
C PRO A 94 8.87 -20.31 0.95
N PHE A 95 9.59 -19.27 0.47
CA PHE A 95 9.76 -18.04 1.23
C PHE A 95 8.56 -17.10 1.12
N HIS A 96 8.00 -16.89 -0.09
CA HIS A 96 6.89 -15.96 -0.31
C HIS A 96 6.13 -16.31 -1.60
N PRO A 97 4.79 -16.12 -1.65
CA PRO A 97 3.98 -16.42 -2.84
C PRO A 97 4.28 -15.55 -4.07
N ASN A 98 4.89 -14.37 -3.89
CA ASN A 98 5.23 -13.45 -4.97
C ASN A 98 6.71 -13.60 -5.34
N ALA A 99 7.05 -14.62 -6.14
CA ALA A 99 8.40 -14.86 -6.58
C ALA A 99 8.59 -14.66 -8.07
N VAL A 100 9.75 -14.15 -8.48
CA VAL A 100 10.21 -14.12 -9.87
C VAL A 100 11.66 -14.58 -9.94
N LYS A 101 11.98 -15.39 -10.96
CA LYS A 101 13.33 -15.81 -11.30
C LYS A 101 13.73 -15.14 -12.60
N PHE A 102 14.81 -14.40 -12.59
CA PHE A 102 15.45 -13.83 -13.79
C PHE A 102 16.62 -14.71 -14.21
N GLU A 103 16.79 -14.87 -15.51
CA GLU A 103 17.94 -15.56 -16.12
C GLU A 103 18.43 -14.71 -17.30
N SER A 104 19.76 -14.53 -17.37
CA SER A 104 20.46 -13.93 -18.52
C SER A 104 21.17 -15.00 -19.33
N TYR A 105 21.20 -14.79 -20.64
CA TYR A 105 21.77 -15.73 -21.61
C TYR A 105 22.77 -15.02 -22.51
N ASN A 106 23.83 -15.75 -22.89
CA ASN A 106 24.77 -15.33 -23.89
C ASN A 106 24.27 -15.69 -25.31
N ARG A 107 25.01 -15.28 -26.35
CA ARG A 107 24.70 -15.54 -27.74
C ARG A 107 24.71 -17.03 -28.11
N ALA A 108 25.41 -17.87 -27.38
CA ALA A 108 25.43 -19.32 -27.58
C ALA A 108 24.17 -20.01 -26.97
N GLY A 109 23.38 -19.28 -26.18
CA GLY A 109 22.20 -19.79 -25.53
C GLY A 109 22.48 -20.39 -24.15
N ASP A 110 23.67 -20.17 -23.58
CA ASP A 110 23.99 -20.61 -22.22
C ASP A 110 23.51 -19.59 -21.19
N VAL A 111 23.05 -20.07 -20.04
CA VAL A 111 22.70 -19.23 -18.90
C VAL A 111 23.97 -18.63 -18.31
N THR A 112 24.06 -17.31 -18.27
CA THR A 112 25.20 -16.58 -17.70
C THR A 112 25.02 -16.24 -16.23
N ASP A 113 23.78 -15.94 -15.82
CA ASP A 113 23.42 -15.74 -14.40
C ASP A 113 21.93 -16.07 -14.16
N SER A 114 21.59 -16.34 -12.91
CA SER A 114 20.24 -16.67 -12.47
C SER A 114 19.98 -16.10 -11.08
N TRP A 115 18.89 -15.35 -10.92
CA TRP A 115 18.55 -14.68 -9.69
C TRP A 115 17.06 -14.82 -9.35
N THR A 116 16.79 -15.41 -8.17
CA THR A 116 15.42 -15.50 -7.62
C THR A 116 15.19 -14.37 -6.62
N VAL A 117 14.07 -13.67 -6.76
CA VAL A 117 13.70 -12.53 -5.90
C VAL A 117 12.21 -12.57 -5.58
N TYR A 118 11.87 -12.09 -4.39
CA TYR A 118 10.52 -12.07 -3.84
C TYR A 118 10.05 -10.64 -3.64
N SER A 119 8.83 -10.34 -4.07
CA SER A 119 8.17 -9.06 -3.82
C SER A 119 7.28 -9.18 -2.58
N ILE A 120 7.79 -8.72 -1.42
CA ILE A 120 7.23 -8.97 -0.09
C ILE A 120 6.26 -7.87 0.41
N GLY A 121 5.58 -7.18 -0.51
CA GLY A 121 4.61 -6.14 -0.20
C GLY A 121 5.17 -4.71 -0.27
N GLY A 122 4.31 -3.75 -0.60
CA GLY A 122 4.68 -2.33 -0.74
C GLY A 122 5.80 -2.04 -1.74
N GLY A 123 6.11 -2.97 -2.68
CA GLY A 123 7.25 -2.88 -3.60
C GLY A 123 8.61 -3.17 -2.96
N THR A 124 8.64 -3.76 -1.75
CA THR A 124 9.87 -4.23 -1.09
C THR A 124 10.31 -5.56 -1.71
N LEU A 125 11.61 -5.71 -1.92
CA LEU A 125 12.22 -6.92 -2.49
C LEU A 125 13.07 -7.66 -1.45
N SER A 126 13.08 -9.00 -1.55
CA SER A 126 13.95 -9.87 -0.75
C SER A 126 14.53 -10.97 -1.62
N ASP A 127 15.73 -11.44 -1.31
CA ASP A 127 16.33 -12.64 -1.90
C ASP A 127 16.04 -13.92 -1.07
N GLY A 128 15.17 -13.82 -0.08
CA GLY A 128 14.84 -14.88 0.87
C GLY A 128 15.70 -14.89 2.14
N THR A 129 16.76 -14.07 2.19
CA THR A 129 17.65 -13.92 3.35
C THR A 129 17.71 -12.49 3.86
N LYS A 130 17.64 -11.53 2.96
CA LYS A 130 17.73 -10.09 3.27
C LYS A 130 16.84 -9.27 2.34
N ILE A 131 16.54 -8.05 2.77
CA ILE A 131 15.90 -7.05 1.92
C ILE A 131 16.94 -6.47 0.96
N ILE A 132 16.57 -6.33 -0.32
CA ILE A 132 17.45 -5.92 -1.39
C ILE A 132 16.95 -4.67 -2.10
N GLY A 133 17.87 -4.01 -2.81
CA GLY A 133 17.56 -2.84 -3.62
C GLY A 133 17.21 -1.59 -2.81
N LEU A 134 17.36 -1.58 -1.51
CA LEU A 134 17.31 -0.38 -0.69
C LEU A 134 18.70 0.22 -0.57
N ASP A 135 18.80 1.55 -0.69
CA ASP A 135 19.97 2.30 -0.25
C ASP A 135 20.25 1.93 1.23
N GLU A 136 21.53 1.80 1.60
CA GLU A 136 21.93 1.47 2.97
C GLU A 136 21.32 2.43 3.99
N ARG A 137 21.15 3.71 3.64
CA ARG A 137 20.47 4.72 4.46
C ARG A 137 19.00 4.38 4.71
N ARG A 138 18.28 3.93 3.67
CA ARG A 138 16.86 3.54 3.76
C ARG A 138 16.65 2.18 4.43
N ASN A 139 17.68 1.35 4.51
CA ASN A 139 17.62 0.05 5.17
C ASN A 139 17.89 0.12 6.68
N ARG A 140 18.33 1.28 7.20
CA ARG A 140 18.55 1.47 8.64
C ARG A 140 17.21 1.45 9.39
N ASN A 141 17.25 0.83 10.56
CA ASN A 141 16.21 0.97 11.57
C ASN A 141 16.43 2.30 12.28
N ILE A 142 15.51 3.24 12.13
CA ILE A 142 15.66 4.61 12.65
C ILE A 142 14.75 4.90 13.84
N TYR A 143 13.64 4.16 13.97
CA TYR A 143 12.74 4.31 15.12
C TYR A 143 13.14 3.34 16.23
N ASP A 144 13.27 3.85 17.45
CA ASP A 144 13.59 3.06 18.65
C ASP A 144 12.36 2.32 19.21
N LYS A 145 11.15 2.86 18.99
CA LYS A 145 9.86 2.28 19.37
C LYS A 145 9.12 1.76 18.14
N ASN A 146 8.48 0.60 18.27
CA ASN A 146 7.69 0.00 17.21
C ASN A 146 6.22 -0.24 17.59
N LYS A 147 5.78 0.21 18.76
CA LYS A 147 4.39 0.18 19.22
C LYS A 147 3.86 1.59 19.41
N ILE A 148 2.63 1.81 18.99
CA ILE A 148 1.97 3.12 19.15
C ILE A 148 1.71 3.43 20.63
N THR A 149 1.45 2.42 21.45
CA THR A 149 1.33 2.59 22.91
C THR A 149 2.59 3.16 23.55
N ASP A 150 3.78 2.74 23.11
CA ASP A 150 5.06 3.27 23.61
C ASP A 150 5.31 4.70 23.13
N ILE A 151 4.93 4.99 21.88
CA ILE A 151 5.04 6.35 21.31
C ILE A 151 4.01 7.28 21.95
N LEU A 152 2.81 6.82 22.24
CA LEU A 152 1.80 7.57 22.99
C LEU A 152 2.30 7.93 24.41
N GLN A 153 2.98 6.99 25.06
CA GLN A 153 3.61 7.28 26.36
C GLN A 153 4.70 8.35 26.23
N TRP A 154 5.54 8.25 25.20
CA TRP A 154 6.53 9.30 24.90
C TRP A 154 5.87 10.68 24.64
N CYS A 155 4.74 10.72 23.91
CA CYS A 155 3.99 11.96 23.71
C CYS A 155 3.51 12.56 25.06
N LYS A 156 3.03 11.71 25.98
CA LYS A 156 2.60 12.17 27.33
C LYS A 156 3.75 12.71 28.17
N GLU A 157 4.91 12.08 28.10
CA GLU A 157 6.09 12.45 28.88
C GLU A 157 6.77 13.73 28.35
N THR A 158 6.77 13.94 27.05
CA THR A 158 7.45 15.06 26.39
C THR A 158 6.54 16.26 26.11
N GLY A 159 5.22 16.06 26.10
CA GLY A 159 4.27 17.05 25.66
C GLY A 159 4.23 17.24 24.14
N LYS A 160 4.92 16.38 23.39
CA LYS A 160 4.99 16.38 21.92
C LYS A 160 3.94 15.49 21.29
N THR A 161 3.87 15.52 19.96
CA THR A 161 2.90 14.75 19.14
C THR A 161 3.61 13.77 18.22
N TYR A 162 2.85 12.90 17.54
CA TYR A 162 3.41 11.85 16.68
C TYR A 162 4.28 12.40 15.54
N TRP A 163 3.89 13.50 14.88
CA TRP A 163 4.73 14.08 13.82
C TRP A 163 6.06 14.62 14.32
N GLU A 164 6.13 15.09 15.59
CA GLU A 164 7.39 15.52 16.23
C GLU A 164 8.28 14.33 16.55
N TYR A 165 7.71 13.19 16.93
CA TYR A 165 8.45 11.94 17.06
C TYR A 165 9.05 11.49 15.72
N VAL A 166 8.29 11.61 14.62
CA VAL A 166 8.80 11.35 13.27
C VAL A 166 9.95 12.30 12.94
N GLU A 167 9.81 13.61 13.20
CA GLU A 167 10.84 14.61 12.95
C GLU A 167 12.15 14.32 13.71
N GLU A 168 12.05 13.78 14.94
CA GLU A 168 13.25 13.41 15.73
C GLU A 168 13.95 12.14 15.19
N CYS A 169 13.21 11.22 14.59
CA CYS A 169 13.76 9.94 14.14
C CYS A 169 14.25 9.95 12.68
N GLU A 170 13.60 10.72 11.81
CA GLU A 170 13.88 10.74 10.37
C GLU A 170 15.07 11.66 10.02
N ASP A 171 15.65 11.40 8.85
CA ASP A 171 16.67 12.28 8.28
C ASP A 171 16.08 13.65 7.90
N SER A 172 16.92 14.69 7.83
CA SER A 172 16.52 16.10 7.61
C SER A 172 15.73 16.34 6.30
N ASP A 173 15.81 15.45 5.33
CA ASP A 173 15.11 15.53 4.04
C ASP A 173 13.67 15.01 4.08
N ILE A 174 13.15 14.59 5.25
CA ILE A 174 11.81 14.02 5.37
C ILE A 174 10.71 14.99 4.92
N TRP A 175 10.84 16.27 5.24
CA TRP A 175 9.84 17.26 4.87
C TRP A 175 9.81 17.55 3.37
N ASP A 176 10.96 17.58 2.71
CA ASP A 176 11.05 17.70 1.25
C ASP A 176 10.45 16.46 0.57
N TYR A 177 10.74 15.27 1.12
CA TYR A 177 10.14 14.02 0.64
C TYR A 177 8.62 14.03 0.79
N LEU A 178 8.07 14.39 1.95
CA LEU A 178 6.63 14.45 2.19
C LEU A 178 5.96 15.55 1.35
N SER A 179 6.63 16.67 1.09
CA SER A 179 6.15 17.69 0.16
C SER A 179 6.01 17.12 -1.25
N HIS A 180 7.00 16.38 -1.73
CA HIS A 180 6.92 15.70 -3.03
C HIS A 180 5.81 14.64 -3.06
N VAL A 181 5.68 13.83 -1.99
CA VAL A 181 4.57 12.88 -1.81
C VAL A 181 3.21 13.58 -1.95
N TRP A 182 3.02 14.71 -1.26
CA TRP A 182 1.78 15.48 -1.33
C TRP A 182 1.49 16.05 -2.73
N GLN A 183 2.53 16.52 -3.43
CA GLN A 183 2.40 17.00 -4.81
C GLN A 183 1.93 15.90 -5.74
N VAL A 184 2.53 14.70 -5.67
CA VAL A 184 2.12 13.53 -6.47
C VAL A 184 0.71 13.08 -6.13
N MET A 185 0.35 12.98 -4.84
CA MET A 185 -1.00 12.65 -4.40
C MET A 185 -2.04 13.63 -4.96
N SER A 186 -1.77 14.93 -4.85
CA SER A 186 -2.66 15.99 -5.34
C SER A 186 -2.77 15.98 -6.87
N ALA A 187 -1.67 15.70 -7.57
CA ALA A 187 -1.66 15.58 -9.02
C ALA A 187 -2.47 14.37 -9.49
N ALA A 188 -2.36 13.23 -8.80
CA ALA A 188 -3.14 12.03 -9.11
C ALA A 188 -4.66 12.27 -8.97
N VAL A 189 -5.08 12.98 -7.90
CA VAL A 189 -6.50 13.39 -7.75
C VAL A 189 -6.94 14.22 -8.94
N LYS A 190 -6.19 15.25 -9.33
CA LYS A 190 -6.54 16.15 -10.44
C LYS A 190 -6.65 15.39 -11.76
N ARG A 191 -5.62 14.60 -12.11
CA ARG A 191 -5.63 13.81 -13.36
C ARG A 191 -6.82 12.85 -13.41
N GLY A 192 -7.09 12.12 -12.32
CA GLY A 192 -8.19 11.17 -12.28
C GLY A 192 -9.57 11.80 -12.38
N LEU A 193 -9.75 13.03 -11.88
CA LEU A 193 -11.01 13.79 -12.05
C LEU A 193 -11.23 14.25 -13.49
N GLU A 194 -10.17 14.49 -14.24
CA GLU A 194 -10.20 14.94 -15.64
C GLU A 194 -10.23 13.77 -16.63
N SER A 195 -9.92 12.54 -16.15
CA SER A 195 -9.85 11.33 -16.99
C SER A 195 -11.21 10.67 -17.13
N GLU A 196 -11.59 10.36 -18.37
CA GLU A 196 -12.82 9.67 -18.73
C GLU A 196 -12.53 8.38 -19.51
N GLY A 197 -13.58 7.65 -19.89
CA GLY A 197 -13.50 6.45 -20.70
C GLY A 197 -13.51 5.16 -19.88
N VAL A 198 -12.81 4.14 -20.36
CA VAL A 198 -12.84 2.77 -19.83
C VAL A 198 -11.46 2.42 -19.25
N LEU A 199 -11.45 1.75 -18.10
CA LEU A 199 -10.24 1.23 -17.48
C LEU A 199 -9.65 0.08 -18.30
N PRO A 200 -8.33 -0.10 -18.27
CA PRO A 200 -7.67 -1.22 -18.95
C PRO A 200 -8.16 -2.58 -18.44
N GLY A 201 -8.18 -3.57 -19.34
CA GLY A 201 -8.46 -4.96 -19.01
C GLY A 201 -9.87 -5.42 -19.38
N PRO A 202 -10.18 -6.70 -19.16
CA PRO A 202 -11.38 -7.37 -19.71
C PRO A 202 -12.68 -6.98 -19.01
N LEU A 203 -12.63 -6.32 -17.84
CA LEU A 203 -13.85 -5.92 -17.13
C LEU A 203 -14.55 -4.73 -17.78
N ALA A 204 -13.87 -3.99 -18.66
CA ALA A 204 -14.40 -2.84 -19.38
C ALA A 204 -15.12 -1.82 -18.44
N LEU A 205 -14.59 -1.60 -17.25
CA LEU A 205 -15.16 -0.67 -16.28
C LEU A 205 -15.04 0.76 -16.75
N THR A 206 -16.14 1.47 -16.78
CA THR A 206 -16.15 2.91 -17.03
C THR A 206 -15.60 3.66 -15.83
N ARG A 207 -14.73 4.65 -16.06
CA ARG A 207 -14.28 5.60 -15.05
C ARG A 207 -15.48 6.36 -14.47
N LYS A 208 -15.50 6.54 -13.17
CA LYS A 208 -16.63 7.12 -12.42
C LYS A 208 -16.27 8.44 -11.73
N ALA A 209 -14.98 8.71 -11.52
CA ALA A 209 -14.51 9.82 -10.69
C ALA A 209 -15.07 11.19 -11.16
N SER A 210 -14.96 11.51 -12.45
CA SER A 210 -15.47 12.74 -13.05
C SER A 210 -16.98 12.88 -12.83
N THR A 211 -17.74 11.82 -13.13
CA THR A 211 -19.20 11.82 -12.92
C THR A 211 -19.60 11.99 -11.46
N TYR A 212 -18.91 11.32 -10.53
CA TYR A 212 -19.15 11.47 -9.09
C TYR A 212 -18.86 12.90 -8.62
N TYR A 213 -17.77 13.49 -9.10
CA TYR A 213 -17.39 14.86 -8.79
C TYR A 213 -18.45 15.87 -9.24
N ILE A 214 -18.95 15.77 -10.49
CA ILE A 214 -20.00 16.63 -11.02
C ILE A 214 -21.29 16.46 -10.21
N LYS A 215 -21.70 15.22 -9.94
CA LYS A 215 -22.92 14.95 -9.16
C LYS A 215 -22.79 15.45 -7.72
N ALA A 216 -21.64 15.26 -7.07
CA ALA A 216 -21.41 15.73 -5.72
C ALA A 216 -21.57 17.25 -5.60
N LYS A 217 -21.13 18.01 -6.60
CA LYS A 217 -21.31 19.47 -6.64
C LYS A 217 -22.77 19.92 -6.71
N GLY A 218 -23.68 19.06 -7.15
CA GLY A 218 -25.13 19.32 -7.16
C GLY A 218 -25.80 19.12 -5.80
N TYR A 219 -25.14 18.47 -4.85
CA TYR A 219 -25.62 18.30 -3.48
C TYR A 219 -25.11 19.44 -2.58
N LYS A 220 -25.60 19.48 -1.35
CA LYS A 220 -25.19 20.45 -0.33
C LYS A 220 -24.72 19.75 0.94
N ASP A 221 -23.95 20.48 1.76
CA ASP A 221 -23.53 20.11 3.10
C ASP A 221 -22.84 18.73 3.16
N SER A 222 -23.28 17.86 4.07
CA SER A 222 -22.67 16.57 4.34
C SER A 222 -22.74 15.62 3.15
N LEU A 223 -23.79 15.67 2.33
CA LEU A 223 -23.89 14.84 1.12
C LEU A 223 -22.89 15.27 0.05
N GLN A 224 -22.69 16.58 -0.12
CA GLN A 224 -21.66 17.11 -1.02
C GLN A 224 -20.27 16.67 -0.55
N SER A 225 -19.96 16.89 0.74
CA SER A 225 -18.68 16.51 1.33
C SER A 225 -18.38 15.03 1.10
N ARG A 226 -19.33 14.15 1.42
CA ARG A 226 -19.15 12.69 1.25
C ARG A 226 -19.00 12.30 -0.22
N GLY A 227 -19.78 12.90 -1.13
CA GLY A 227 -19.68 12.66 -2.57
C GLY A 227 -18.33 13.11 -3.14
N LEU A 228 -17.77 14.22 -2.66
CA LEU A 228 -16.44 14.70 -3.07
C LEU A 228 -15.32 13.75 -2.59
N VAL A 229 -15.41 13.25 -1.35
CA VAL A 229 -14.45 12.26 -0.84
C VAL A 229 -14.46 10.99 -1.71
N PHE A 230 -15.64 10.50 -2.07
CA PHE A 230 -15.75 9.37 -3.00
C PHE A 230 -15.12 9.70 -4.35
N ALA A 231 -15.41 10.84 -4.94
CA ALA A 231 -14.86 11.25 -6.24
C ALA A 231 -13.33 11.30 -6.22
N TYR A 232 -12.72 11.84 -5.16
CA TYR A 232 -11.27 11.91 -5.02
C TYR A 232 -10.62 10.56 -4.84
N ALA A 233 -11.23 9.65 -4.05
CA ALA A 233 -10.74 8.29 -3.88
C ALA A 233 -10.83 7.48 -5.18
N LEU A 234 -11.95 7.59 -5.90
CA LEU A 234 -12.14 7.01 -7.23
C LEU A 234 -11.10 7.53 -8.21
N ALA A 235 -10.84 8.85 -8.23
CA ALA A 235 -9.87 9.47 -9.13
C ALA A 235 -8.48 8.84 -9.02
N VAL A 236 -7.94 8.73 -7.81
CA VAL A 236 -6.62 8.12 -7.59
C VAL A 236 -6.63 6.62 -7.86
N SER A 237 -7.70 5.91 -7.47
CA SER A 237 -7.80 4.46 -7.69
C SER A 237 -7.93 4.10 -9.17
N GLU A 238 -8.61 4.92 -9.97
CA GLU A 238 -8.72 4.77 -11.42
C GLU A 238 -7.40 5.11 -12.12
N GLU A 239 -6.66 6.12 -11.64
CA GLU A 239 -5.29 6.40 -12.08
C GLU A 239 -4.38 5.22 -11.79
N ASN A 240 -4.43 4.69 -10.56
CA ASN A 240 -3.68 3.48 -10.20
C ASN A 240 -4.00 2.30 -11.13
N ALA A 241 -5.28 2.02 -11.35
CA ALA A 241 -5.72 0.92 -12.21
C ALA A 241 -5.29 1.07 -13.68
N SER A 242 -5.01 2.29 -14.11
CA SER A 242 -4.57 2.63 -15.47
C SER A 242 -3.04 2.75 -15.62
N GLY A 243 -2.27 2.41 -14.59
CA GLY A 243 -0.81 2.54 -14.62
C GLY A 243 -0.29 3.97 -14.43
N GLY A 244 -1.14 4.90 -13.97
CA GLY A 244 -0.76 6.26 -13.63
C GLY A 244 0.19 6.34 -12.44
N GLU A 245 0.90 7.46 -12.32
CA GLU A 245 1.78 7.72 -11.19
C GLU A 245 0.97 8.03 -9.93
N ILE A 246 1.22 7.26 -8.88
CA ILE A 246 0.58 7.39 -7.57
C ILE A 246 1.60 7.25 -6.44
N VAL A 247 1.14 7.47 -5.22
CA VAL A 247 1.91 7.15 -4.01
C VAL A 247 1.27 5.94 -3.31
N THR A 248 2.07 4.95 -2.94
CA THR A 248 1.59 3.88 -2.06
C THR A 248 1.19 4.47 -0.70
N ALA A 249 0.06 4.01 -0.12
CA ALA A 249 -0.39 4.47 1.20
C ALA A 249 -1.33 3.45 1.88
N PRO A 250 -0.83 2.31 2.39
CA PRO A 250 0.54 1.80 2.32
C PRO A 250 0.88 1.03 1.04
N THR A 251 -0.12 0.69 0.19
CA THR A 251 0.05 -0.05 -1.07
C THR A 251 -0.57 0.70 -2.25
N CYS A 252 -0.32 0.23 -3.48
CA CYS A 252 -1.00 0.77 -4.67
C CYS A 252 -2.51 0.53 -4.59
N GLY A 253 -2.93 -0.65 -4.16
CA GLY A 253 -4.35 -1.03 -4.05
C GLY A 253 -5.16 -0.14 -3.11
N SER A 254 -4.52 0.54 -2.18
CA SER A 254 -5.13 1.46 -1.21
C SER A 254 -4.71 2.93 -1.39
N SER A 255 -4.04 3.25 -2.51
CA SER A 255 -3.45 4.56 -2.77
C SER A 255 -4.45 5.72 -2.84
N GLY A 256 -5.75 5.44 -2.99
CA GLY A 256 -6.81 6.45 -3.09
C GLY A 256 -7.30 7.00 -1.75
N VAL A 257 -7.08 6.29 -0.64
CA VAL A 257 -7.71 6.63 0.65
C VAL A 257 -7.14 7.91 1.25
N ILE A 258 -5.84 7.97 1.49
CA ILE A 258 -5.18 9.15 2.11
C ILE A 258 -5.29 10.40 1.23
N PRO A 259 -4.98 10.33 -0.08
CA PRO A 259 -5.12 11.51 -0.93
C PRO A 259 -6.54 12.08 -0.95
N ALA A 260 -7.56 11.21 -0.96
CA ALA A 260 -8.96 11.65 -0.96
C ALA A 260 -9.31 12.44 0.30
N VAL A 261 -8.94 11.91 1.47
CA VAL A 261 -9.21 12.55 2.77
C VAL A 261 -8.46 13.89 2.86
N LEU A 262 -7.14 13.86 2.62
CA LEU A 262 -6.31 15.06 2.77
C LEU A 262 -6.64 16.15 1.72
N TYR A 263 -6.89 15.75 0.46
CA TYR A 263 -7.27 16.71 -0.59
C TYR A 263 -8.63 17.33 -0.29
N HIS A 264 -9.60 16.54 0.21
CA HIS A 264 -10.89 17.04 0.65
C HIS A 264 -10.73 18.06 1.78
N LEU A 265 -10.01 17.73 2.84
CA LEU A 265 -9.80 18.59 4.00
C LEU A 265 -8.99 19.85 3.64
N HIS A 266 -7.97 19.72 2.80
CA HIS A 266 -7.22 20.87 2.30
C HIS A 266 -8.12 21.86 1.54
N LYS A 267 -9.07 21.37 0.72
CA LYS A 267 -9.98 22.21 -0.08
C LYS A 267 -11.16 22.77 0.72
N SER A 268 -11.70 22.01 1.67
CA SER A 268 -12.92 22.40 2.39
C SER A 268 -12.65 23.20 3.67
N HIS A 269 -11.47 23.03 4.29
CA HIS A 269 -11.09 23.68 5.55
C HIS A 269 -9.84 24.56 5.41
N GLU A 270 -9.30 24.69 4.20
CA GLU A 270 -8.14 25.54 3.90
C GLU A 270 -6.92 25.26 4.77
N PHE A 271 -6.73 24.00 5.21
CA PHE A 271 -5.55 23.61 5.96
C PHE A 271 -4.28 23.87 5.15
N THR A 272 -3.31 24.51 5.78
CA THR A 272 -2.02 24.84 5.13
C THR A 272 -1.26 23.58 4.76
N GLU A 273 -0.43 23.66 3.72
CA GLU A 273 0.43 22.54 3.29
C GLU A 273 1.28 22.00 4.46
N LYS A 274 1.85 22.90 5.27
CA LYS A 274 2.62 22.49 6.48
C LYS A 274 1.82 21.58 7.42
N ARG A 275 0.52 21.83 7.61
CA ARG A 275 -0.35 20.95 8.42
C ARG A 275 -0.62 19.63 7.73
N ILE A 276 -0.78 19.63 6.41
CA ILE A 276 -0.93 18.40 5.61
C ILE A 276 0.33 17.53 5.72
N LEU A 277 1.54 18.12 5.57
CA LEU A 277 2.78 17.35 5.69
C LEU A 277 2.95 16.72 7.07
N ARG A 278 2.65 17.45 8.14
CA ARG A 278 2.67 16.92 9.51
C ARG A 278 1.67 15.77 9.70
N SER A 279 0.49 15.87 9.08
CA SER A 279 -0.49 14.78 9.14
C SER A 279 -0.07 13.56 8.31
N LEU A 280 0.63 13.75 7.19
CA LEU A 280 1.28 12.65 6.46
C LEU A 280 2.37 11.98 7.29
N ALA A 281 3.17 12.73 8.04
CA ALA A 281 4.18 12.16 8.94
C ALA A 281 3.53 11.24 9.99
N THR A 282 2.48 11.71 10.67
CA THR A 282 1.72 10.89 11.62
C THR A 282 1.11 9.66 10.95
N ALA A 283 0.42 9.82 9.82
CA ALA A 283 -0.18 8.70 9.11
C ALA A 283 0.86 7.65 8.68
N GLY A 284 2.02 8.11 8.19
CA GLY A 284 3.13 7.24 7.82
C GLY A 284 3.67 6.43 8.99
N LEU A 285 3.76 7.03 10.18
CA LEU A 285 4.17 6.35 11.40
C LEU A 285 3.22 5.19 11.77
N PHE A 286 1.90 5.43 11.74
CA PHE A 286 0.92 4.38 12.01
C PHE A 286 0.96 3.25 10.99
N GLY A 287 1.07 3.56 9.69
CA GLY A 287 1.24 2.55 8.64
C GLY A 287 2.55 1.75 8.79
N ASN A 288 3.62 2.42 9.21
CA ASN A 288 4.92 1.80 9.45
C ASN A 288 4.90 0.84 10.65
N THR A 289 4.16 1.18 11.71
CA THR A 289 3.92 0.30 12.86
C THR A 289 3.20 -0.99 12.43
N VAL A 290 2.18 -0.88 11.58
CA VAL A 290 1.49 -2.08 11.05
C VAL A 290 2.43 -2.93 10.21
N LYS A 291 3.23 -2.30 9.33
CA LYS A 291 4.21 -3.00 8.49
C LYS A 291 5.24 -3.76 9.31
N ALA A 292 5.68 -3.19 10.45
CA ALA A 292 6.69 -3.79 11.32
C ALA A 292 6.15 -4.94 12.19
N ASN A 293 4.90 -4.84 12.66
CA ASN A 293 4.33 -5.79 13.63
C ASN A 293 3.38 -6.83 13.02
N ALA A 294 2.88 -6.56 11.80
CA ALA A 294 1.99 -7.47 11.07
C ALA A 294 2.43 -7.58 9.60
N SER A 295 1.56 -7.19 8.66
CA SER A 295 1.86 -7.10 7.24
C SER A 295 0.95 -6.08 6.57
N ILE A 296 1.42 -5.49 5.45
CA ILE A 296 0.63 -4.64 4.55
C ILE A 296 0.37 -5.34 3.21
N SER A 297 0.61 -6.64 3.11
CA SER A 297 0.45 -7.42 1.87
C SER A 297 -0.92 -8.09 1.83
N GLY A 298 -1.70 -7.84 0.77
CA GLY A 298 -2.98 -8.51 0.53
C GLY A 298 -2.83 -10.03 0.38
N ALA A 299 -1.70 -10.50 -0.15
CA ALA A 299 -1.38 -11.92 -0.29
C ALA A 299 -1.10 -12.62 1.05
N GLU A 300 -0.69 -11.87 2.08
CA GLU A 300 -0.42 -12.41 3.42
C GLU A 300 -1.60 -12.29 4.36
N VAL A 301 -2.17 -11.09 4.47
CA VAL A 301 -3.19 -10.79 5.49
C VAL A 301 -4.54 -10.35 4.91
N GLY A 302 -4.73 -10.41 3.59
CA GLY A 302 -5.94 -9.91 2.95
C GLY A 302 -5.98 -8.37 2.85
N CYS A 303 -7.10 -7.84 2.35
CA CYS A 303 -7.28 -6.39 2.19
C CYS A 303 -7.36 -5.60 3.51
N GLN A 304 -7.50 -6.24 4.66
CA GLN A 304 -7.38 -5.56 5.95
C GLN A 304 -6.00 -4.91 6.11
N GLY A 305 -4.92 -5.54 5.59
CA GLY A 305 -3.56 -4.99 5.57
C GLY A 305 -3.33 -3.86 4.57
N GLU A 306 -4.18 -3.72 3.58
CA GLU A 306 -4.11 -2.65 2.59
C GLU A 306 -5.12 -1.54 2.89
N ILE A 307 -6.40 -1.82 2.68
CA ILE A 307 -7.51 -0.87 2.83
C ILE A 307 -7.75 -0.50 4.29
N GLY A 308 -7.70 -1.48 5.21
CA GLY A 308 -7.88 -1.22 6.65
C GLY A 308 -6.77 -0.34 7.20
N VAL A 309 -5.51 -0.63 6.83
CA VAL A 309 -4.36 0.19 7.22
C VAL A 309 -4.44 1.59 6.61
N ALA A 310 -4.81 1.72 5.34
CA ALA A 310 -4.99 3.03 4.71
C ALA A 310 -6.10 3.85 5.40
N CYS A 311 -7.19 3.20 5.81
CA CYS A 311 -8.26 3.85 6.60
C CYS A 311 -7.73 4.36 7.93
N ALA A 312 -6.99 3.55 8.69
CA ALA A 312 -6.36 3.96 9.94
C ALA A 312 -5.42 5.15 9.74
N MET A 313 -4.53 5.07 8.75
CA MET A 313 -3.61 6.16 8.40
C MET A 313 -4.35 7.45 8.06
N ALA A 314 -5.39 7.39 7.25
CA ALA A 314 -6.19 8.56 6.88
C ALA A 314 -6.98 9.12 8.08
N ALA A 315 -7.48 8.26 8.97
CA ALA A 315 -8.18 8.66 10.19
C ALA A 315 -7.26 9.43 11.14
N THR A 316 -6.01 8.96 11.34
CA THR A 316 -5.01 9.69 12.15
C THR A 316 -4.67 11.05 11.56
N ALA A 317 -4.49 11.10 10.24
CA ALA A 317 -4.20 12.37 9.54
C ALA A 317 -5.35 13.37 9.71
N ALA A 318 -6.59 12.93 9.52
CA ALA A 318 -7.76 13.77 9.70
C ALA A 318 -7.90 14.22 11.17
N CYS A 319 -7.77 13.31 12.13
CA CYS A 319 -7.88 13.60 13.56
C CYS A 319 -6.85 14.67 13.99
N GLN A 320 -5.60 14.55 13.53
CA GLN A 320 -4.56 15.54 13.80
C GLN A 320 -4.88 16.90 13.17
N LEU A 321 -5.41 16.96 11.94
CA LEU A 321 -5.79 18.22 11.29
C LEU A 321 -6.88 18.96 12.07
N PHE A 322 -7.81 18.24 12.66
CA PHE A 322 -8.85 18.81 13.53
C PHE A 322 -8.39 19.08 14.98
N GLY A 323 -7.12 18.88 15.29
CA GLY A 323 -6.53 19.20 16.59
C GLY A 323 -6.72 18.13 17.65
N GLY A 324 -6.99 16.90 17.25
CA GLY A 324 -7.09 15.77 18.18
C GLY A 324 -5.81 15.58 19.00
N SER A 325 -5.99 15.23 20.28
CA SER A 325 -4.89 14.83 21.15
C SER A 325 -4.23 13.54 20.68
N PRO A 326 -3.00 13.23 21.12
CA PRO A 326 -2.36 11.95 20.77
C PRO A 326 -3.21 10.71 21.09
N ALA A 327 -3.98 10.72 22.18
CA ALA A 327 -4.90 9.63 22.52
C ALA A 327 -6.09 9.54 21.54
N GLN A 328 -6.65 10.67 21.12
CA GLN A 328 -7.73 10.69 20.12
C GLN A 328 -7.23 10.26 18.74
N ILE A 329 -5.99 10.61 18.35
CA ILE A 329 -5.36 10.20 17.12
C ILE A 329 -5.17 8.67 17.09
N GLU A 330 -4.69 8.10 18.20
CA GLU A 330 -4.54 6.64 18.33
C GLU A 330 -5.89 5.94 18.27
N TYR A 331 -6.92 6.48 18.94
CA TYR A 331 -8.27 5.93 18.89
C TYR A 331 -8.88 6.01 17.47
N ALA A 332 -8.63 7.09 16.72
CA ALA A 332 -9.06 7.17 15.32
C ALA A 332 -8.43 6.07 14.46
N ALA A 333 -7.15 5.74 14.70
CA ALA A 333 -6.46 4.66 14.01
C ALA A 333 -7.05 3.30 14.35
N GLU A 334 -7.29 3.06 15.64
CA GLU A 334 -7.91 1.85 16.15
C GLU A 334 -9.25 1.59 15.47
N MET A 335 -10.18 2.56 15.52
CA MET A 335 -11.47 2.53 14.84
C MET A 335 -11.35 2.28 13.34
N GLY A 336 -10.38 2.94 12.69
CA GLY A 336 -10.13 2.80 11.26
C GLY A 336 -9.72 1.39 10.86
N LEU A 337 -8.90 0.69 11.65
CA LEU A 337 -8.43 -0.66 11.36
C LEU A 337 -9.40 -1.74 11.83
N GLU A 338 -9.94 -1.61 13.04
CA GLU A 338 -10.85 -2.58 13.64
C GLU A 338 -12.03 -2.92 12.73
N HIS A 339 -12.66 -1.90 12.12
CA HIS A 339 -13.81 -2.07 11.24
C HIS A 339 -13.48 -2.68 9.87
N HIS A 340 -12.22 -3.04 9.62
CA HIS A 340 -11.75 -3.72 8.42
C HIS A 340 -11.17 -5.12 8.70
N LEU A 341 -11.21 -5.60 9.96
CA LEU A 341 -10.75 -6.94 10.32
C LEU A 341 -11.54 -8.00 9.54
N GLY A 342 -10.85 -9.05 9.08
CA GLY A 342 -11.42 -10.15 8.31
C GLY A 342 -11.66 -9.85 6.82
N MET A 343 -11.24 -8.69 6.30
CA MET A 343 -11.45 -8.33 4.90
C MET A 343 -10.56 -9.16 3.97
N THR A 344 -11.19 -9.97 3.11
CA THR A 344 -10.52 -10.79 2.10
C THR A 344 -9.89 -9.95 0.98
N CYS A 345 -8.91 -10.51 0.25
CA CYS A 345 -8.36 -9.94 -0.97
C CYS A 345 -8.63 -10.87 -2.15
N ASP A 346 -9.71 -10.61 -2.87
CA ASP A 346 -10.27 -11.44 -3.94
C ASP A 346 -10.61 -10.61 -5.19
N PRO A 347 -9.62 -9.98 -5.83
CA PRO A 347 -9.86 -9.10 -6.96
C PRO A 347 -10.41 -9.86 -8.17
N VAL A 348 -11.50 -9.35 -8.75
CA VAL A 348 -12.16 -9.95 -9.92
C VAL A 348 -11.21 -9.92 -11.11
N CYS A 349 -11.02 -11.07 -11.74
CA CYS A 349 -10.04 -11.27 -12.82
C CYS A 349 -8.58 -10.94 -12.43
N GLY A 350 -8.26 -10.89 -11.15
CA GLY A 350 -6.95 -10.48 -10.66
C GLY A 350 -6.63 -8.98 -10.87
N LEU A 351 -7.62 -8.16 -11.20
CA LEU A 351 -7.45 -6.73 -11.49
C LEU A 351 -7.64 -5.88 -10.22
N VAL A 352 -6.78 -4.90 -10.00
CA VAL A 352 -6.93 -3.89 -8.92
C VAL A 352 -8.05 -2.90 -9.29
N GLN A 353 -9.25 -3.43 -9.53
CA GLN A 353 -10.44 -2.70 -9.96
C GLN A 353 -11.65 -3.04 -9.10
N ILE A 354 -12.16 -4.28 -9.15
CA ILE A 354 -13.26 -4.76 -8.30
C ILE A 354 -12.69 -5.76 -7.29
N PRO A 355 -12.88 -5.53 -5.98
CA PRO A 355 -13.58 -4.42 -5.32
C PRO A 355 -12.69 -3.23 -4.97
N CYS A 356 -11.42 -3.19 -5.37
CA CYS A 356 -10.39 -2.30 -4.85
C CYS A 356 -10.77 -0.81 -4.97
N ILE A 357 -11.25 -0.38 -6.17
CA ILE A 357 -11.63 1.02 -6.42
C ILE A 357 -12.72 1.48 -5.45
N GLU A 358 -13.76 0.68 -5.27
CA GLU A 358 -14.88 1.02 -4.38
C GLU A 358 -14.47 0.98 -2.91
N ARG A 359 -13.62 0.01 -2.52
CA ARG A 359 -13.08 -0.07 -1.15
C ARG A 359 -12.30 1.17 -0.75
N ASN A 360 -11.54 1.78 -1.67
CA ASN A 360 -10.85 3.05 -1.39
C ASN A 360 -11.84 4.17 -1.05
N ALA A 361 -12.92 4.30 -1.82
CA ALA A 361 -13.94 5.32 -1.58
C ALA A 361 -14.62 5.15 -0.21
N TYR A 362 -15.02 3.92 0.12
CA TYR A 362 -15.65 3.62 1.41
C TYR A 362 -14.68 3.80 2.58
N ALA A 363 -13.43 3.38 2.45
CA ALA A 363 -12.41 3.54 3.48
C ALA A 363 -12.08 5.02 3.74
N ALA A 364 -12.04 5.86 2.69
CA ALA A 364 -11.85 7.30 2.85
C ALA A 364 -12.99 7.96 3.64
N ALA A 365 -14.24 7.57 3.38
CA ALA A 365 -15.38 8.06 4.16
C ALA A 365 -15.33 7.56 5.60
N ARG A 366 -15.01 6.27 5.83
CA ARG A 366 -14.86 5.70 7.19
C ARG A 366 -13.73 6.36 7.97
N ALA A 367 -12.66 6.75 7.33
CA ALA A 367 -11.57 7.48 7.99
C ALA A 367 -12.06 8.83 8.57
N LEU A 368 -12.95 9.53 7.86
CA LEU A 368 -13.59 10.75 8.38
C LEU A 368 -14.60 10.45 9.50
N ASP A 369 -15.36 9.36 9.38
CA ASP A 369 -16.28 8.92 10.44
C ASP A 369 -15.49 8.55 11.71
N ALA A 370 -14.36 7.82 11.60
CA ALA A 370 -13.47 7.46 12.71
C ALA A 370 -12.85 8.71 13.37
N ASN A 371 -12.38 9.68 12.56
CA ASN A 371 -11.93 10.97 13.04
C ASN A 371 -13.02 11.69 13.85
N LEU A 372 -14.22 11.80 13.29
CA LEU A 372 -15.33 12.49 13.96
C LEU A 372 -15.68 11.83 15.30
N TYR A 373 -15.78 10.49 15.29
CA TYR A 373 -16.09 9.72 16.50
C TYR A 373 -15.03 9.93 17.58
N SER A 374 -13.75 9.76 17.26
CA SER A 374 -12.65 9.88 18.25
C SER A 374 -12.51 11.31 18.80
N ASN A 375 -12.68 12.34 17.97
CA ASN A 375 -12.60 13.74 18.40
C ASN A 375 -13.74 14.17 19.34
N PHE A 376 -14.87 13.48 19.34
CA PHE A 376 -15.97 13.75 20.27
C PHE A 376 -15.79 13.06 21.65
N THR A 377 -14.75 12.26 21.81
CA THR A 377 -14.39 11.58 23.06
C THR A 377 -13.18 12.25 23.73
N ASP A 378 -12.82 11.77 24.90
CA ASP A 378 -11.56 12.13 25.57
C ASP A 378 -10.34 11.32 25.09
N GLY A 379 -10.56 10.39 24.13
CA GLY A 379 -9.53 9.47 23.62
C GLY A 379 -9.33 8.23 24.51
N VAL A 380 -10.07 8.07 25.59
CA VAL A 380 -9.98 6.88 26.46
C VAL A 380 -10.80 5.73 25.87
N HIS A 381 -10.17 4.60 25.61
CA HIS A 381 -10.79 3.39 25.07
C HIS A 381 -10.11 2.12 25.59
N ARG A 382 -10.71 0.96 25.34
CA ARG A 382 -10.31 -0.31 25.98
C ARG A 382 -9.36 -1.15 25.14
N VAL A 383 -9.44 -1.07 23.83
CA VAL A 383 -8.63 -1.85 22.89
C VAL A 383 -7.64 -0.89 22.21
N SER A 384 -6.35 -1.12 22.35
CA SER A 384 -5.35 -0.27 21.71
C SER A 384 -5.21 -0.59 20.22
N PHE A 385 -4.73 0.37 19.45
CA PHE A 385 -4.36 0.16 18.05
C PHE A 385 -3.38 -1.00 17.87
N ASP A 386 -2.38 -1.11 18.76
CA ASP A 386 -1.42 -2.22 18.71
C ASP A 386 -2.10 -3.58 18.87
N ARG A 387 -3.14 -3.69 19.74
CA ARG A 387 -3.90 -4.93 19.87
C ARG A 387 -4.69 -5.26 18.60
N VAL A 388 -5.27 -4.26 17.94
CA VAL A 388 -5.96 -4.47 16.66
C VAL A 388 -4.98 -4.92 15.57
N VAL A 389 -3.74 -4.39 15.56
CA VAL A 389 -2.67 -4.85 14.66
C VAL A 389 -2.31 -6.31 14.90
N GLU A 390 -2.21 -6.74 16.17
CA GLU A 390 -1.98 -8.15 16.53
C GLU A 390 -3.13 -9.03 16.02
N VAL A 391 -4.39 -8.64 16.27
CA VAL A 391 -5.58 -9.36 15.79
C VAL A 391 -5.64 -9.40 14.26
N MET A 392 -5.25 -8.34 13.58
CA MET A 392 -5.16 -8.32 12.12
C MET A 392 -4.15 -9.35 11.61
N LYS A 393 -3.02 -9.52 12.30
CA LYS A 393 -2.03 -10.55 11.96
C LYS A 393 -2.59 -11.96 12.17
N GLU A 394 -3.26 -12.20 13.30
CA GLU A 394 -3.92 -13.47 13.64
C GLU A 394 -4.99 -13.83 12.60
N THR A 395 -5.95 -12.93 12.37
CA THR A 395 -7.03 -13.13 11.38
C THR A 395 -6.50 -13.24 9.95
N GLY A 396 -5.43 -12.51 9.62
CA GLY A 396 -4.75 -12.64 8.34
C GLY A 396 -4.14 -14.02 8.14
N HIS A 397 -3.60 -14.63 9.19
CA HIS A 397 -3.13 -16.02 9.15
C HIS A 397 -4.30 -17.00 8.93
N ASP A 398 -5.40 -16.78 9.62
CA ASP A 398 -6.56 -17.69 9.63
C ASP A 398 -7.43 -17.59 8.36
N ILE A 399 -7.40 -16.47 7.63
CA ILE A 399 -8.08 -16.35 6.33
C ILE A 399 -7.50 -17.42 5.38
N PRO A 400 -8.32 -18.30 4.80
CA PRO A 400 -7.88 -19.30 3.83
C PRO A 400 -7.13 -18.66 2.65
N SER A 401 -6.08 -19.33 2.17
CA SER A 401 -5.26 -18.85 1.05
C SER A 401 -6.07 -18.52 -0.20
N LEU A 402 -7.19 -19.22 -0.43
CA LEU A 402 -8.12 -18.96 -1.52
C LEU A 402 -8.64 -17.51 -1.56
N TYR A 403 -8.69 -16.82 -0.41
CA TYR A 403 -9.17 -15.43 -0.27
C TYR A 403 -8.04 -14.41 -0.13
N LYS A 404 -6.80 -14.79 -0.48
CA LYS A 404 -5.60 -13.96 -0.39
C LYS A 404 -4.94 -13.77 -1.75
N GLU A 405 -5.52 -12.89 -2.56
CA GLU A 405 -4.96 -12.43 -3.85
C GLU A 405 -4.71 -13.56 -4.88
N THR A 406 -5.62 -14.57 -4.91
CA THR A 406 -5.55 -15.67 -5.89
C THR A 406 -6.33 -15.39 -7.16
N GLY A 407 -7.34 -14.50 -7.11
CA GLY A 407 -8.27 -14.29 -8.21
C GLY A 407 -9.22 -15.47 -8.48
N GLU A 408 -9.30 -16.47 -7.58
CA GLU A 408 -10.11 -17.69 -7.74
C GLU A 408 -11.25 -17.80 -6.73
N GLY A 409 -11.07 -17.21 -5.54
CA GLY A 409 -12.04 -17.25 -4.45
C GLY A 409 -12.93 -16.02 -4.36
N GLY A 410 -13.84 -16.01 -3.39
CA GLY A 410 -14.65 -14.86 -3.04
C GLY A 410 -15.37 -14.21 -4.22
N LEU A 411 -15.22 -12.90 -4.38
CA LEU A 411 -15.83 -12.12 -5.47
C LEU A 411 -15.27 -12.50 -6.85
N ALA A 412 -14.06 -13.03 -6.92
CA ALA A 412 -13.45 -13.46 -8.18
C ALA A 412 -14.06 -14.77 -8.73
N LYS A 413 -14.75 -15.54 -7.88
CA LYS A 413 -15.31 -16.84 -8.27
C LYS A 413 -16.32 -16.68 -9.41
N GLY A 414 -16.08 -17.38 -10.52
CA GLY A 414 -16.93 -17.31 -11.72
C GLY A 414 -16.55 -16.23 -12.73
N HIS A 415 -15.62 -15.35 -12.38
CA HIS A 415 -15.08 -14.31 -13.26
C HIS A 415 -13.63 -14.65 -13.63
N LYS A 416 -13.42 -15.56 -14.57
CA LYS A 416 -12.07 -15.88 -15.09
C LYS A 416 -11.75 -15.01 -16.28
N LEU A 417 -10.48 -14.57 -16.39
CA LEU A 417 -9.95 -14.08 -17.64
C LEU A 417 -10.09 -15.19 -18.69
N ILE A 418 -10.87 -14.96 -19.73
CA ILE A 418 -10.80 -15.77 -20.95
C ILE A 418 -9.51 -15.33 -21.65
N ILE A 419 -8.47 -16.15 -21.54
CA ILE A 419 -7.14 -15.93 -22.12
C ILE A 419 -7.20 -16.33 -23.59
#